data_7a16bd9f53cbdf30cd511d98e6146e9b
#
_entry.id   7a16bd9f53cbdf30cd511d98e6146e9b
#
_cell.length_a   1.000
_cell.length_b   1.000
_cell.length_c   1.000
_cell.angle_alpha   90.00
_cell.angle_beta   90.00
_cell.angle_gamma   90.00
#
_symmetry.space_group_name_H-M   'P 1'
#
loop_
_entity.id
_entity.type
_entity.pdbx_description
1 polymer ?
#
loop_
_entity_poly.entity_id
_entity_poly.type
_entity_poly.pdbx_seq_one_letter_code
_entity_poly.pdbx_strand_id
1 'polypeptide(L)'
;MRPIRLVAAALSLTFAGPSFGWIEYQSQADHFSINFPDEPEVRDIEYLTEQFLTLPARLYSYEDGPSRYSMTVVDFSNTEQMHAERLANCEAELGGGDSCNNPWSTELRGAMVHAAWNLMQRAAQVTHFSYYFSDLVEGQRLHLTNADGSRTYAAIHMHENLLYIMEGTVPAGAPEPALFQQSLGFIDEAGDRIRYRSIYTNGFPPPPSFTYQ
;
A
#
# COMPACT_ATOMS: atom_id res chain seq x y z
N MET A 1 -16.08 7.15 77.20
CA MET A 1 -15.14 6.52 76.25
C MET A 1 -15.85 6.37 74.87
N ARG A 2 -15.50 7.19 73.90
CA ARG A 2 -16.07 7.14 72.53
C ARG A 2 -15.04 6.38 71.61
N PRO A 3 -15.45 5.40 70.83
CA PRO A 3 -14.50 4.74 69.91
C PRO A 3 -14.31 5.60 68.65
N ILE A 4 -13.04 5.83 68.32
CA ILE A 4 -12.57 6.45 67.09
C ILE A 4 -12.68 5.40 65.97
N ARG A 5 -13.53 5.67 64.96
CA ARG A 5 -13.60 4.88 63.74
C ARG A 5 -12.56 5.40 62.73
N LEU A 6 -11.53 4.64 62.50
CA LEU A 6 -10.61 4.84 61.39
C LEU A 6 -11.30 4.46 60.07
N VAL A 7 -11.48 5.41 59.19
CA VAL A 7 -11.91 5.22 57.80
C VAL A 7 -10.63 5.05 56.96
N ALA A 8 -10.34 3.85 56.51
CA ALA A 8 -9.29 3.58 55.53
C ALA A 8 -9.78 4.00 54.14
N ALA A 9 -9.24 5.07 53.60
CA ALA A 9 -9.47 5.47 52.23
C ALA A 9 -8.58 4.60 51.33
N ALA A 10 -9.19 3.68 50.55
CA ALA A 10 -8.50 2.91 49.52
C ALA A 10 -8.27 3.83 48.31
N LEU A 11 -7.02 4.19 48.04
CA LEU A 11 -6.59 4.91 46.84
C LEU A 11 -6.54 3.91 45.70
N SER A 12 -7.57 3.91 44.84
CA SER A 12 -7.56 3.11 43.58
C SER A 12 -6.68 3.83 42.56
N LEU A 13 -5.45 3.37 42.37
CA LEU A 13 -4.62 3.76 41.25
C LEU A 13 -5.17 3.11 39.96
N THR A 14 -5.91 3.87 39.18
CA THR A 14 -6.22 3.49 37.81
C THR A 14 -4.97 3.71 36.97
N PHE A 15 -4.28 2.63 36.61
CA PHE A 15 -3.30 2.66 35.54
C PHE A 15 -4.07 2.82 34.21
N ALA A 16 -4.15 4.06 33.72
CA ALA A 16 -4.44 4.29 32.32
C ALA A 16 -3.18 3.84 31.54
N GLY A 17 -3.20 2.61 31.02
CA GLY A 17 -2.24 2.20 30.02
C GLY A 17 -2.35 3.12 28.80
N PRO A 18 -1.28 3.34 28.02
CA PRO A 18 -1.38 4.09 26.78
C PRO A 18 -2.47 3.42 25.92
N SER A 19 -3.52 4.14 25.61
CA SER A 19 -4.46 3.69 24.58
C SER A 19 -3.75 3.92 23.25
N PHE A 20 -3.14 2.89 22.68
CA PHE A 20 -2.68 2.91 21.30
C PHE A 20 -3.93 3.00 20.42
N GLY A 21 -4.24 4.20 19.98
CA GLY A 21 -5.29 4.46 18.99
C GLY A 21 -4.64 4.44 17.61
N TRP A 22 -5.35 3.87 16.62
CA TRP A 22 -4.94 3.98 15.23
C TRP A 22 -4.73 5.45 14.85
N ILE A 23 -3.66 5.73 14.10
CA ILE A 23 -3.32 7.07 13.60
C ILE A 23 -3.57 7.14 12.11
N GLU A 24 -3.96 8.30 11.59
CA GLU A 24 -3.89 8.58 10.17
C GLU A 24 -2.46 9.03 9.84
N TYR A 25 -1.74 8.16 9.14
CA TYR A 25 -0.41 8.46 8.64
C TYR A 25 -0.50 9.07 7.23
N GLN A 26 0.26 10.14 6.97
CA GLN A 26 0.32 10.78 5.66
C GLN A 26 1.76 10.81 5.16
N SER A 27 1.98 10.38 3.92
CA SER A 27 3.23 10.55 3.19
C SER A 27 3.04 11.54 2.05
N GLN A 28 3.55 12.77 2.23
CA GLN A 28 3.56 13.74 1.12
C GLN A 28 4.54 13.34 0.01
N ALA A 29 5.61 12.64 0.36
CA ALA A 29 6.59 12.18 -0.62
C ALA A 29 6.04 11.12 -1.57
N ASP A 30 5.06 10.32 -1.11
CA ASP A 30 4.43 9.24 -1.88
C ASP A 30 2.92 9.44 -2.03
N HIS A 31 2.42 10.64 -1.79
CA HIS A 31 1.06 11.11 -2.10
C HIS A 31 -0.08 10.23 -1.59
N PHE A 32 0.04 9.70 -0.34
CA PHE A 32 -1.03 8.90 0.26
C PHE A 32 -1.30 9.21 1.74
N SER A 33 -2.50 8.87 2.21
CA SER A 33 -2.86 8.75 3.63
C SER A 33 -3.44 7.36 3.89
N ILE A 34 -3.13 6.79 5.07
CA ILE A 34 -3.66 5.49 5.51
C ILE A 34 -3.60 5.39 7.03
N ASN A 35 -4.53 4.64 7.64
CA ASN A 35 -4.48 4.39 9.07
C ASN A 35 -3.51 3.25 9.41
N PHE A 36 -2.56 3.51 10.31
CA PHE A 36 -1.70 2.50 10.94
C PHE A 36 -2.03 2.38 12.44
N PRO A 37 -1.72 1.23 13.07
CA PRO A 37 -1.90 1.11 14.53
C PRO A 37 -1.00 2.07 15.33
N ASP A 38 0.16 2.46 14.80
CA ASP A 38 1.07 3.49 15.30
C ASP A 38 1.97 3.95 14.15
N GLU A 39 2.94 4.83 14.40
CA GLU A 39 3.89 5.36 13.41
C GLU A 39 4.64 4.22 12.71
N PRO A 40 4.55 4.08 11.37
CA PRO A 40 5.23 3.02 10.65
C PRO A 40 6.75 3.28 10.53
N GLU A 41 7.54 2.21 10.52
CA GLU A 41 8.92 2.25 10.06
C GLU A 41 8.94 2.46 8.54
N VAL A 42 9.78 3.39 8.06
CA VAL A 42 9.93 3.70 6.63
C VAL A 42 11.31 3.27 6.15
N ARG A 43 11.35 2.50 5.07
CA ARG A 43 12.59 2.02 4.46
C ARG A 43 12.57 2.18 2.95
N ASP A 44 13.66 2.66 2.37
CA ASP A 44 13.88 2.58 0.93
C ASP A 44 14.21 1.14 0.54
N ILE A 45 13.57 0.67 -0.52
CA ILE A 45 13.77 -0.67 -1.08
C ILE A 45 13.85 -0.59 -2.61
N GLU A 46 14.22 -1.70 -3.22
CA GLU A 46 14.17 -1.89 -4.67
C GLU A 46 13.00 -2.80 -5.03
N TYR A 47 12.32 -2.48 -6.13
CA TYR A 47 11.24 -3.29 -6.68
C TYR A 47 11.60 -3.77 -8.08
N LEU A 48 11.59 -5.08 -8.28
CA LEU A 48 11.81 -5.69 -9.59
C LEU A 48 10.48 -5.79 -10.33
N THR A 49 10.41 -5.16 -11.50
CA THR A 49 9.21 -5.14 -12.34
C THR A 49 9.08 -6.40 -13.21
N GLU A 50 7.93 -6.57 -13.89
CA GLU A 50 7.68 -7.66 -14.84
C GLU A 50 8.70 -7.65 -16.00
N GLN A 51 9.09 -6.48 -16.47
CA GLN A 51 10.04 -6.31 -17.59
C GLN A 51 11.50 -6.19 -17.11
N PHE A 52 11.78 -6.63 -15.87
CA PHE A 52 13.12 -6.66 -15.29
C PHE A 52 13.79 -5.28 -15.14
N LEU A 53 13.00 -4.23 -14.90
CA LEU A 53 13.54 -2.99 -14.38
C LEU A 53 13.59 -3.07 -12.84
N THR A 54 14.63 -2.46 -12.27
CA THR A 54 14.72 -2.23 -10.82
C THR A 54 14.33 -0.80 -10.56
N LEU A 55 13.19 -0.60 -9.86
CA LEU A 55 12.65 0.71 -9.56
C LEU A 55 12.84 1.07 -8.09
N PRO A 56 13.00 2.36 -7.76
CA PRO A 56 12.98 2.81 -6.38
C PRO A 56 11.59 2.60 -5.77
N ALA A 57 11.57 2.15 -4.53
CA ALA A 57 10.34 1.97 -3.78
C ALA A 57 10.54 2.28 -2.31
N ARG A 58 9.47 2.59 -1.59
CA ARG A 58 9.43 2.74 -0.15
C ARG A 58 8.47 1.74 0.48
N LEU A 59 8.92 1.16 1.58
CA LEU A 59 8.12 0.28 2.43
C LEU A 59 7.84 0.98 3.75
N TYR A 60 6.57 1.19 4.03
CA TYR A 60 6.02 1.64 5.30
C TYR A 60 5.49 0.42 6.01
N SER A 61 5.96 0.12 7.21
CA SER A 61 5.57 -1.11 7.90
C SER A 61 5.40 -0.92 9.40
N TYR A 62 4.43 -1.63 9.97
CA TYR A 62 4.18 -1.69 11.39
C TYR A 62 3.80 -3.11 11.81
N GLU A 63 4.37 -3.57 12.93
CA GLU A 63 4.04 -4.86 13.54
C GLU A 63 3.31 -4.64 14.88
N ASP A 64 2.11 -5.21 15.01
CA ASP A 64 1.32 -5.22 16.24
C ASP A 64 1.16 -6.67 16.72
N GLY A 65 2.07 -7.12 17.55
CA GLY A 65 2.15 -8.50 17.99
C GLY A 65 2.27 -9.46 16.80
N PRO A 66 1.29 -10.35 16.56
CA PRO A 66 1.30 -11.26 15.43
C PRO A 66 0.71 -10.65 14.14
N SER A 67 0.19 -9.43 14.19
CA SER A 67 -0.36 -8.72 13.03
C SER A 67 0.70 -7.85 12.38
N ARG A 68 0.64 -7.71 11.06
CA ARG A 68 1.58 -6.90 10.27
C ARG A 68 0.82 -6.06 9.27
N TYR A 69 1.22 -4.81 9.14
CA TYR A 69 0.62 -3.83 8.24
C TYR A 69 1.72 -3.21 7.40
N SER A 70 1.52 -3.14 6.10
CA SER A 70 2.49 -2.49 5.22
C SER A 70 1.84 -1.79 4.03
N MET A 71 2.48 -0.71 3.61
CA MET A 71 2.26 -0.03 2.34
C MET A 71 3.60 0.00 1.60
N THR A 72 3.65 -0.59 0.42
CA THR A 72 4.78 -0.43 -0.50
C THR A 72 4.36 0.54 -1.60
N VAL A 73 5.17 1.57 -1.83
CA VAL A 73 4.97 2.51 -2.93
C VAL A 73 6.16 2.41 -3.88
N VAL A 74 5.88 2.14 -5.16
CA VAL A 74 6.89 1.97 -6.21
C VAL A 74 6.74 3.09 -7.22
N ASP A 75 7.84 3.77 -7.54
CA ASP A 75 7.84 4.88 -8.50
C ASP A 75 8.11 4.40 -9.93
N PHE A 76 7.06 4.47 -10.77
CA PHE A 76 7.09 4.14 -12.19
C PHE A 76 7.29 5.38 -13.08
N SER A 77 7.49 6.57 -12.53
CA SER A 77 7.52 7.83 -13.29
C SER A 77 8.60 7.87 -14.37
N ASN A 78 9.72 7.18 -14.15
CA ASN A 78 10.85 7.18 -15.09
C ASN A 78 10.91 5.94 -16.01
N THR A 79 9.92 5.05 -15.97
CA THR A 79 9.97 3.78 -16.73
C THR A 79 10.03 3.96 -18.23
N GLU A 80 9.36 5.00 -18.79
CA GLU A 80 9.42 5.31 -20.21
C GLU A 80 10.84 5.64 -20.66
N GLN A 81 11.53 6.50 -19.90
CA GLN A 81 12.92 6.86 -20.19
C GLN A 81 13.86 5.65 -20.04
N MET A 82 13.72 4.87 -18.97
CA MET A 82 14.54 3.69 -18.73
C MET A 82 14.40 2.66 -19.86
N HIS A 83 13.20 2.44 -20.39
CA HIS A 83 12.97 1.57 -21.53
C HIS A 83 13.50 2.16 -22.84
N ALA A 84 13.41 3.47 -23.04
CA ALA A 84 13.99 4.13 -24.21
C ALA A 84 15.52 3.99 -24.23
N GLU A 85 16.17 4.15 -23.10
CA GLU A 85 17.63 3.94 -22.95
C GLU A 85 18.01 2.47 -23.20
N ARG A 86 17.24 1.51 -22.65
CA ARG A 86 17.44 0.08 -22.91
C ARG A 86 17.30 -0.27 -24.38
N LEU A 87 16.30 0.31 -25.06
CA LEU A 87 16.10 0.14 -26.51
C LEU A 87 17.30 0.67 -27.30
N ALA A 88 17.72 1.90 -27.02
CA ALA A 88 18.87 2.52 -27.71
C ALA A 88 20.16 1.69 -27.54
N ASN A 89 20.41 1.16 -26.33
CA ASN A 89 21.56 0.28 -26.09
C ASN A 89 21.44 -1.05 -26.86
N CYS A 90 20.26 -1.66 -26.88
CA CYS A 90 19.99 -2.88 -27.66
C CYS A 90 20.24 -2.66 -29.16
N GLU A 91 19.75 -1.57 -29.72
CA GLU A 91 19.96 -1.20 -31.12
C GLU A 91 21.44 -0.98 -31.44
N ALA A 92 22.18 -0.31 -30.56
CA ALA A 92 23.61 -0.08 -30.71
C ALA A 92 24.43 -1.35 -30.67
N GLU A 93 24.06 -2.32 -29.80
CA GLU A 93 24.80 -3.60 -29.64
C GLU A 93 24.43 -4.64 -30.70
N LEU A 94 23.14 -4.75 -31.04
CA LEU A 94 22.60 -5.80 -31.90
C LEU A 94 22.24 -5.33 -33.32
N GLY A 95 22.37 -4.04 -33.61
CA GLY A 95 22.00 -3.46 -34.92
C GLY A 95 20.47 -3.33 -35.11
N GLY A 96 19.70 -3.40 -34.04
CA GLY A 96 18.24 -3.33 -34.06
C GLY A 96 17.57 -4.66 -34.45
N GLY A 97 16.30 -4.58 -34.79
CA GLY A 97 15.45 -5.72 -35.16
C GLY A 97 14.40 -6.07 -34.11
N ASP A 98 13.70 -7.19 -34.35
CA ASP A 98 12.54 -7.62 -33.51
C ASP A 98 12.92 -7.95 -32.04
N SER A 99 14.20 -8.11 -31.76
CA SER A 99 14.69 -8.37 -30.40
C SER A 99 14.78 -7.11 -29.53
N CYS A 100 14.78 -5.93 -30.16
CA CYS A 100 14.86 -4.64 -29.49
C CYS A 100 13.47 -3.99 -29.48
N ASN A 101 12.81 -3.97 -28.33
CA ASN A 101 11.49 -3.40 -28.16
C ASN A 101 11.41 -2.47 -26.95
N ASN A 102 10.38 -1.64 -26.92
CA ASN A 102 10.09 -0.75 -25.79
C ASN A 102 8.73 -1.12 -25.17
N PRO A 103 8.71 -1.92 -24.09
CA PRO A 103 7.47 -2.39 -23.46
C PRO A 103 6.92 -1.45 -22.40
N TRP A 104 7.37 -0.20 -22.28
CA TRP A 104 7.02 0.69 -21.15
C TRP A 104 5.52 0.80 -20.88
N SER A 105 4.71 0.91 -21.92
CA SER A 105 3.25 1.04 -21.77
C SER A 105 2.59 -0.25 -21.27
N THR A 106 3.15 -1.40 -21.67
CA THR A 106 2.70 -2.72 -21.17
C THR A 106 3.09 -2.89 -19.72
N GLU A 107 4.31 -2.48 -19.35
CA GLU A 107 4.81 -2.55 -17.99
C GLU A 107 3.98 -1.69 -17.03
N LEU A 108 3.72 -0.44 -17.39
CA LEU A 108 2.92 0.46 -16.56
C LEU A 108 1.48 -0.08 -16.36
N ARG A 109 0.87 -0.60 -17.42
CA ARG A 109 -0.49 -1.19 -17.36
C ARG A 109 -0.50 -2.55 -16.66
N GLY A 110 0.58 -3.32 -16.77
CA GLY A 110 0.76 -4.63 -16.14
C GLY A 110 1.16 -4.57 -14.67
N ALA A 111 1.62 -3.41 -14.17
CA ALA A 111 2.20 -3.28 -12.85
C ALA A 111 1.30 -3.83 -11.72
N MET A 112 0.01 -3.50 -11.72
CA MET A 112 -0.95 -4.02 -10.73
C MET A 112 -1.15 -5.54 -10.86
N VAL A 113 -1.17 -6.07 -12.10
CA VAL A 113 -1.30 -7.50 -12.35
C VAL A 113 -0.08 -8.24 -11.88
N HIS A 114 1.12 -7.71 -12.15
CA HIS A 114 2.39 -8.28 -11.69
C HIS A 114 2.47 -8.29 -10.15
N ALA A 115 2.10 -7.20 -9.50
CA ALA A 115 2.04 -7.14 -8.03
C ALA A 115 1.04 -8.15 -7.45
N ALA A 116 -0.16 -8.28 -8.03
CA ALA A 116 -1.15 -9.27 -7.63
C ALA A 116 -0.61 -10.71 -7.81
N TRP A 117 0.02 -10.98 -8.94
CA TRP A 117 0.64 -12.27 -9.20
C TRP A 117 1.70 -12.62 -8.15
N ASN A 118 2.59 -11.68 -7.81
CA ASN A 118 3.61 -11.87 -6.79
C ASN A 118 3.01 -12.18 -5.40
N LEU A 119 1.90 -11.51 -5.04
CA LEU A 119 1.17 -11.80 -3.83
C LEU A 119 0.58 -13.22 -3.84
N MET A 120 -0.05 -13.62 -4.93
CA MET A 120 -0.67 -14.94 -5.08
C MET A 120 0.36 -16.07 -5.00
N GLN A 121 1.58 -15.87 -5.54
CA GLN A 121 2.65 -16.87 -5.49
C GLN A 121 3.17 -17.13 -4.06
N ARG A 122 3.03 -16.19 -3.15
CA ARG A 122 3.45 -16.34 -1.74
C ARG A 122 2.40 -17.03 -0.89
N ALA A 123 1.14 -17.02 -1.31
CA ALA A 123 0.02 -17.53 -0.54
C ALA A 123 -0.12 -19.06 -0.68
N ALA A 124 -0.57 -19.72 0.39
CA ALA A 124 -1.00 -21.12 0.30
C ALA A 124 -2.35 -21.25 -0.43
N GLN A 125 -3.23 -20.25 -0.28
CA GLN A 125 -4.52 -20.23 -0.96
C GLN A 125 -4.96 -18.78 -1.22
N VAL A 126 -5.46 -18.52 -2.43
CA VAL A 126 -6.19 -17.30 -2.78
C VAL A 126 -7.68 -17.54 -2.49
N THR A 127 -8.24 -16.80 -1.53
CA THR A 127 -9.64 -16.95 -1.12
C THR A 127 -10.56 -15.91 -1.74
N HIS A 128 -10.01 -14.79 -2.18
CA HIS A 128 -10.73 -13.74 -2.88
C HIS A 128 -9.79 -12.99 -3.83
N PHE A 129 -10.27 -12.66 -5.03
CA PHE A 129 -9.61 -11.75 -5.96
C PHE A 129 -10.68 -11.01 -6.74
N SER A 130 -10.65 -9.70 -6.71
CA SER A 130 -11.65 -8.87 -7.39
C SER A 130 -11.11 -7.51 -7.81
N TYR A 131 -11.79 -6.90 -8.76
CA TYR A 131 -11.70 -5.46 -9.01
C TYR A 131 -12.10 -4.69 -7.75
N TYR A 132 -11.41 -3.60 -7.47
CA TYR A 132 -11.64 -2.74 -6.32
C TYR A 132 -11.33 -1.28 -6.68
N PHE A 133 -11.79 -0.34 -5.88
CA PHE A 133 -11.35 1.06 -5.96
C PHE A 133 -11.29 1.68 -4.56
N SER A 134 -10.35 2.63 -4.39
CA SER A 134 -10.28 3.53 -3.24
C SER A 134 -10.37 4.96 -3.74
N ASP A 135 -11.29 5.76 -3.20
CA ASP A 135 -11.57 7.13 -3.67
C ASP A 135 -11.74 7.25 -5.20
N LEU A 136 -12.35 6.25 -5.82
CA LEU A 136 -12.50 6.08 -7.27
C LEU A 136 -11.19 5.87 -8.05
N VAL A 137 -10.06 5.66 -7.41
CA VAL A 137 -8.84 5.15 -8.07
C VAL A 137 -8.97 3.64 -8.21
N GLU A 138 -8.94 3.15 -9.45
CA GLU A 138 -9.08 1.71 -9.71
C GLU A 138 -7.98 0.89 -9.08
N GLY A 139 -8.27 -0.37 -8.79
CA GLY A 139 -7.33 -1.29 -8.19
C GLY A 139 -7.83 -2.72 -8.14
N GLN A 140 -7.12 -3.53 -7.39
CA GLN A 140 -7.40 -4.94 -7.17
C GLN A 140 -7.38 -5.24 -5.68
N ARG A 141 -8.25 -6.16 -5.24
CA ARG A 141 -8.29 -6.64 -3.85
C ARG A 141 -8.06 -8.15 -3.82
N LEU A 142 -7.25 -8.58 -2.87
CA LEU A 142 -6.94 -9.98 -2.64
C LEU A 142 -7.15 -10.33 -1.17
N HIS A 143 -7.69 -11.53 -0.92
CA HIS A 143 -7.64 -12.17 0.39
C HIS A 143 -6.88 -13.48 0.23
N LEU A 144 -5.88 -13.67 1.05
CA LEU A 144 -4.94 -14.78 0.96
C LEU A 144 -4.91 -15.51 2.30
N THR A 145 -4.77 -16.83 2.26
CA THR A 145 -4.39 -17.64 3.42
C THR A 145 -2.94 -18.04 3.26
N ASN A 146 -2.12 -17.76 4.27
CA ASN A 146 -0.71 -18.08 4.29
C ASN A 146 -0.46 -19.52 4.77
N ALA A 147 0.75 -20.04 4.58
CA ALA A 147 1.10 -21.41 4.96
C ALA A 147 0.98 -21.67 6.49
N ASP A 148 1.15 -20.64 7.31
CA ASP A 148 0.98 -20.69 8.77
C ASP A 148 -0.48 -20.52 9.24
N GLY A 149 -1.42 -20.38 8.30
CA GLY A 149 -2.84 -20.18 8.58
C GLY A 149 -3.21 -18.71 8.84
N SER A 150 -2.27 -17.78 8.89
CA SER A 150 -2.57 -16.35 8.94
C SER A 150 -3.26 -15.90 7.66
N ARG A 151 -3.93 -14.74 7.70
CA ARG A 151 -4.65 -14.20 6.55
C ARG A 151 -4.11 -12.85 6.16
N THR A 152 -3.79 -12.68 4.88
CA THR A 152 -3.37 -11.40 4.30
C THR A 152 -4.50 -10.81 3.47
N TYR A 153 -4.82 -9.57 3.75
CA TYR A 153 -5.77 -8.75 3.04
C TYR A 153 -4.99 -7.66 2.31
N ALA A 154 -4.99 -7.71 1.00
CA ALA A 154 -4.21 -6.81 0.18
C ALA A 154 -5.10 -5.99 -0.75
N ALA A 155 -4.65 -4.77 -1.06
CA ALA A 155 -5.17 -3.97 -2.15
C ALA A 155 -4.00 -3.36 -2.94
N ILE A 156 -4.20 -3.23 -4.25
CA ILE A 156 -3.19 -2.72 -5.18
C ILE A 156 -3.83 -1.64 -6.02
N HIS A 157 -3.19 -0.48 -6.11
CA HIS A 157 -3.65 0.65 -6.89
C HIS A 157 -2.50 1.26 -7.68
N MET A 158 -2.82 1.88 -8.82
CA MET A 158 -1.89 2.73 -9.56
C MET A 158 -2.48 4.13 -9.64
N HIS A 159 -1.74 5.12 -9.12
CA HIS A 159 -2.15 6.51 -9.15
C HIS A 159 -0.95 7.40 -9.48
N GLU A 160 -1.07 8.23 -10.51
CA GLU A 160 -0.01 9.14 -10.97
C GLU A 160 1.37 8.48 -11.14
N ASN A 161 1.39 7.28 -11.74
CA ASN A 161 2.56 6.43 -11.94
C ASN A 161 3.24 5.92 -10.66
N LEU A 162 2.59 6.05 -9.51
CA LEU A 162 2.98 5.37 -8.28
C LEU A 162 2.12 4.12 -8.09
N LEU A 163 2.77 2.97 -7.89
CA LEU A 163 2.11 1.70 -7.57
C LEU A 163 2.06 1.54 -6.06
N TYR A 164 0.86 1.42 -5.52
CA TYR A 164 0.59 1.22 -4.10
C TYR A 164 0.19 -0.23 -3.85
N ILE A 165 0.95 -0.93 -2.99
CA ILE A 165 0.67 -2.30 -2.58
C ILE A 165 0.45 -2.29 -1.07
N MET A 166 -0.79 -2.44 -0.67
CA MET A 166 -1.22 -2.45 0.72
C MET A 166 -1.42 -3.89 1.19
N GLU A 167 -0.84 -4.28 2.33
CA GLU A 167 -0.98 -5.60 2.91
C GLU A 167 -1.24 -5.53 4.42
N GLY A 168 -2.37 -6.08 4.87
CA GLY A 168 -2.67 -6.28 6.28
C GLY A 168 -2.74 -7.78 6.59
N THR A 169 -1.78 -8.30 7.36
CA THR A 169 -1.75 -9.72 7.74
C THR A 169 -2.14 -9.88 9.20
N VAL A 170 -3.10 -10.74 9.45
CA VAL A 170 -3.62 -11.03 10.80
C VAL A 170 -3.61 -12.52 11.08
N PRO A 171 -3.54 -12.97 12.36
CA PRO A 171 -3.60 -14.39 12.72
C PRO A 171 -4.87 -15.08 12.25
N ALA A 172 -4.82 -16.41 12.15
CA ALA A 172 -6.00 -17.23 11.92
C ALA A 172 -7.11 -16.91 12.95
N GLY A 173 -8.34 -16.68 12.46
CA GLY A 173 -9.49 -16.37 13.31
C GLY A 173 -9.59 -14.94 13.81
N ALA A 174 -8.57 -14.09 13.64
CA ALA A 174 -8.66 -12.67 13.95
C ALA A 174 -9.63 -11.96 12.97
N PRO A 175 -10.28 -10.85 13.35
CA PRO A 175 -11.09 -10.06 12.43
C PRO A 175 -10.25 -9.46 11.29
N GLU A 176 -10.91 -9.12 10.18
CA GLU A 176 -10.27 -8.38 9.10
C GLU A 176 -9.75 -7.02 9.59
N PRO A 177 -8.58 -6.55 9.11
CA PRO A 177 -8.02 -5.27 9.52
C PRO A 177 -8.72 -4.10 8.80
N ALA A 178 -10.04 -3.92 9.04
CA ALA A 178 -10.89 -3.03 8.28
C ALA A 178 -10.44 -1.56 8.34
N LEU A 179 -9.93 -1.10 9.49
CA LEU A 179 -9.43 0.28 9.64
C LEU A 179 -8.24 0.55 8.71
N PHE A 180 -7.37 -0.44 8.51
CA PHE A 180 -6.26 -0.34 7.57
C PHE A 180 -6.76 -0.43 6.13
N GLN A 181 -7.53 -1.47 5.80
CA GLN A 181 -7.97 -1.77 4.44
C GLN A 181 -8.82 -0.67 3.78
N GLN A 182 -9.60 0.08 4.56
CA GLN A 182 -10.59 1.03 4.06
C GLN A 182 -10.13 2.49 4.18
N SER A 183 -8.94 2.74 4.68
CA SER A 183 -8.47 4.10 4.98
C SER A 183 -7.58 4.71 3.90
N LEU A 184 -7.10 3.93 2.93
CA LEU A 184 -6.24 4.46 1.87
C LEU A 184 -6.92 5.62 1.16
N GLY A 185 -6.22 6.75 1.11
CA GLY A 185 -6.58 7.93 0.35
C GLY A 185 -5.37 8.47 -0.39
N PHE A 186 -5.62 9.12 -1.51
CA PHE A 186 -4.59 9.80 -2.29
C PHE A 186 -4.62 11.28 -1.93
N ILE A 187 -3.45 11.89 -1.77
CA ILE A 187 -3.30 13.29 -1.39
C ILE A 187 -2.48 14.04 -2.45
N ASP A 188 -2.74 15.33 -2.58
CA ASP A 188 -1.96 16.22 -3.44
C ASP A 188 -0.69 16.74 -2.73
N GLU A 189 0.06 17.60 -3.41
CA GLU A 189 1.29 18.21 -2.88
C GLU A 189 1.05 19.06 -1.62
N ALA A 190 -0.17 19.55 -1.41
CA ALA A 190 -0.55 20.30 -0.20
C ALA A 190 -0.93 19.39 0.97
N GLY A 191 -1.12 18.09 0.74
CA GLY A 191 -1.59 17.11 1.70
C GLY A 191 -3.12 16.99 1.76
N ASP A 192 -3.83 17.65 0.82
CA ASP A 192 -5.28 17.59 0.74
C ASP A 192 -5.73 16.32 -0.01
N ARG A 193 -6.77 15.66 0.50
CA ARG A 193 -7.27 14.41 -0.06
C ARG A 193 -7.94 14.61 -1.41
N ILE A 194 -7.43 13.93 -2.44
CA ILE A 194 -7.95 13.98 -3.81
C ILE A 194 -9.27 13.18 -3.87
N ARG A 195 -10.27 13.74 -4.58
CA ARG A 195 -11.55 13.09 -4.89
C ARG A 195 -11.83 13.17 -6.38
N TYR A 196 -12.08 12.03 -6.99
CA TYR A 196 -12.46 11.95 -8.40
C TYR A 196 -13.98 11.93 -8.57
N ARG A 197 -14.50 12.43 -9.70
CA ARG A 197 -15.93 12.38 -10.05
C ARG A 197 -16.29 11.14 -10.87
N SER A 198 -15.29 10.46 -11.41
CA SER A 198 -15.40 9.21 -12.16
C SER A 198 -14.17 8.35 -11.84
N ILE A 199 -14.20 7.09 -12.24
CA ILE A 199 -13.09 6.18 -11.99
C ILE A 199 -11.81 6.70 -12.66
N TYR A 200 -10.77 6.85 -11.87
CA TYR A 200 -9.42 7.15 -12.32
C TYR A 200 -8.73 5.84 -12.72
N THR A 201 -8.21 5.82 -13.94
CA THR A 201 -7.41 4.72 -14.49
C THR A 201 -6.08 5.27 -14.95
N ASN A 202 -4.97 4.80 -14.37
CA ASN A 202 -3.65 5.31 -14.71
C ASN A 202 -3.29 5.07 -16.19
N GLY A 203 -2.64 6.07 -16.83
CA GLY A 203 -2.28 6.02 -18.24
C GLY A 203 -3.39 6.45 -19.21
N PHE A 204 -4.53 6.92 -18.70
CA PHE A 204 -5.57 7.63 -19.46
C PHE A 204 -5.63 9.09 -18.99
N PRO A 205 -6.24 10.00 -19.79
CA PRO A 205 -6.48 11.34 -19.29
C PRO A 205 -7.19 11.27 -17.93
N PRO A 206 -6.63 11.90 -16.87
CA PRO A 206 -7.23 11.82 -15.56
C PRO A 206 -8.62 12.45 -15.58
N PRO A 207 -9.58 11.89 -14.84
CA PRO A 207 -10.89 12.53 -14.68
C PRO A 207 -10.73 13.83 -13.89
N PRO A 208 -11.67 14.78 -14.02
CA PRO A 208 -11.67 15.98 -13.18
C PRO A 208 -11.63 15.61 -11.70
N SER A 209 -10.70 16.19 -10.98
CA SER A 209 -10.53 16.01 -9.53
C SER A 209 -10.91 17.28 -8.77
N PHE A 210 -11.13 17.16 -7.47
CA PHE A 210 -11.29 18.27 -6.55
C PHE A 210 -10.76 17.85 -5.17
N THR A 211 -10.27 18.83 -4.42
CA THR A 211 -9.84 18.64 -3.04
C THR A 211 -10.90 19.17 -2.08
N TYR A 212 -11.05 18.52 -0.94
CA TYR A 212 -11.80 19.07 0.19
C TYR A 212 -10.80 19.83 1.08
N GLN A 213 -11.08 21.11 1.27
CA GLN A 213 -10.40 21.94 2.27
C GLN A 213 -11.11 21.81 3.62
#